data_4a240f6425243d5d55866ea813508e90
#
_entry.id   4a240f6425243d5d55866ea813508e90
#
_cell.length_a   1.000
_cell.length_b   1.000
_cell.length_c   1.000
_cell.angle_alpha   90.00
_cell.angle_beta   90.00
_cell.angle_gamma   90.00
#
_symmetry.space_group_name_H-M   'P 1'
#
loop_
_entity.id
_entity.type
_entity.pdbx_description
1 polymer ?
#
loop_
_entity_poly.entity_id
_entity_poly.type
_entity_poly.pdbx_seq_one_letter_code
_entity_poly.pdbx_strand_id
1 'polypeptide(L)'
;MSITRRDFLNGMAITIAAGLTPWQALRASPQALTQSLYYPPTLTGLRGNHPGSFEAAHLLGREGKHFDPKSAPIEDRFDLVVVGAGISGLAAACFWQQLHGKNQRILLLDNHDDFGGHAKRNEFNVEGKTILGYGGSESFQSPRTNFSPVAMGLLKTLNVDIEQMAKDFDQNFYPDMKLSRGVYFDRKNFGVDKIVNGDPGRAVADDIAPDRLNGRDITAFISDFPLAESDRQALIALHTEQKDYLPELNTDEKVAWLDSHSYSQFLREKVGLSEMANRYFQQRTNDFQAVGIDATSCSDARICALPGLDGMNLPPLDAESLADLDEPYIFHFPDGNAGLARLMVRHLIPAVAPGDTMESIVLAKFDYSQLDKPDSPVRLRLNSTGVHVANVNEQGKPSVDVTYLTGDKLHRVRAGQVVMAGYNMMIPYLVPEMPETQAAALKENVKSPLVYSKVVIRNWQPFVKLGVHEIYSPAAPYSRVKLDYPVNMGGYQHPRDPNQPIGLHMVYVPTLPGSGLSPREQSRKGRALLLGTPFEVHEKMIREQLQGMFGEAGFDHQRDIQAITVNRWSHGYSYFLNGLFDDEKEAEQIIHTARQPIGRITIANSDSDWSPYANSAVDQAWRAVNELTAMNKESV
;
A
#
# COMPACT_ATOMS: atom_id res chain seq x y z
N MET A 1 21.25 2.63 21.47
CA MET A 1 20.33 3.35 20.56
C MET A 1 20.75 4.81 20.56
N SER A 2 21.37 5.29 19.50
CA SER A 2 21.71 6.72 19.36
C SER A 2 20.56 7.39 18.60
N ILE A 3 19.66 8.02 19.34
CA ILE A 3 18.70 8.97 18.78
C ILE A 3 19.50 10.09 18.15
N THR A 4 19.25 10.44 16.90
CA THR A 4 19.96 11.53 16.25
C THR A 4 19.58 12.85 16.93
N ARG A 5 20.48 13.84 16.89
CA ARG A 5 20.25 15.17 17.48
C ARG A 5 19.01 15.86 16.92
N ARG A 6 18.56 15.46 15.73
CA ARG A 6 17.39 15.99 15.01
C ARG A 6 16.09 15.29 15.42
N ASP A 7 16.11 13.98 15.60
CA ASP A 7 14.96 13.22 16.13
C ASP A 7 14.67 13.67 17.57
N PHE A 8 15.73 13.97 18.32
CA PHE A 8 15.64 14.59 19.63
C PHE A 8 15.04 16.00 19.58
N LEU A 9 15.40 16.82 18.58
CA LEU A 9 14.87 18.18 18.43
C LEU A 9 13.40 18.18 17.95
N ASN A 10 13.00 17.26 17.08
CA ASN A 10 11.61 17.12 16.65
C ASN A 10 10.72 16.59 17.79
N GLY A 11 11.21 15.64 18.59
CA GLY A 11 10.55 15.21 19.82
C GLY A 11 10.46 16.34 20.87
N MET A 12 11.46 17.21 20.96
CA MET A 12 11.44 18.37 21.87
C MET A 12 10.49 19.48 21.44
N ALA A 13 10.28 19.70 20.15
CA ALA A 13 9.31 20.68 19.67
C ALA A 13 7.88 20.32 20.10
N ILE A 14 7.55 19.03 20.12
CA ILE A 14 6.25 18.51 20.62
C ILE A 14 6.15 18.68 22.15
N THR A 15 7.26 18.46 22.88
CA THR A 15 7.29 18.59 24.34
C THR A 15 7.23 20.04 24.83
N ILE A 16 7.81 20.98 24.11
CA ILE A 16 7.76 22.43 24.43
C ILE A 16 6.33 22.96 24.18
N ALA A 17 5.67 22.52 23.12
CA ALA A 17 4.26 22.84 22.85
C ALA A 17 3.31 22.31 23.94
N ALA A 18 3.70 21.26 24.69
CA ALA A 18 2.98 20.68 25.80
C ALA A 18 3.34 21.29 27.18
N GLY A 19 4.23 22.26 27.24
CA GLY A 19 4.66 22.88 28.49
C GLY A 19 5.55 22.00 29.38
N LEU A 20 6.11 20.90 28.83
CA LEU A 20 7.00 20.00 29.55
C LEU A 20 8.45 20.35 29.29
N THR A 21 9.32 20.23 30.30
CA THR A 21 10.76 20.34 30.09
C THR A 21 11.31 19.07 29.42
N PRO A 22 12.42 19.17 28.65
CA PRO A 22 13.03 18.00 27.99
C PRO A 22 13.35 16.83 28.94
N TRP A 23 13.65 17.10 30.19
CA TRP A 23 13.91 16.12 31.23
C TRP A 23 12.63 15.45 31.77
N GLN A 24 11.53 16.15 31.79
CA GLN A 24 10.23 15.61 32.17
C GLN A 24 9.70 14.67 31.08
N ALA A 25 9.92 15.02 29.80
CA ALA A 25 9.57 14.17 28.66
C ALA A 25 10.37 12.85 28.59
N LEU A 26 11.64 12.87 28.97
CA LEU A 26 12.48 11.65 29.03
C LEU A 26 12.12 10.71 30.18
N ARG A 27 11.46 11.20 31.22
CA ARG A 27 11.01 10.42 32.40
C ARG A 27 9.53 10.07 32.38
N ALA A 28 8.74 10.74 31.54
CA ALA A 28 7.36 10.39 31.34
C ALA A 28 7.28 9.03 30.65
N SER A 29 6.64 8.05 31.27
CA SER A 29 6.26 6.83 30.57
C SER A 29 5.38 7.23 29.37
N PRO A 30 5.36 6.43 28.25
CA PRO A 30 4.46 6.70 27.11
C PRO A 30 2.99 6.90 27.51
N GLN A 31 2.57 6.37 28.65
CA GLN A 31 1.23 6.52 29.24
C GLN A 31 1.00 7.87 29.95
N ALA A 32 2.05 8.61 30.30
CA ALA A 32 1.96 9.91 31.00
C ALA A 32 1.96 11.11 30.05
N LEU A 33 2.31 10.94 28.79
CA LEU A 33 2.00 11.89 27.73
C LEU A 33 0.50 11.77 27.48
N THR A 34 -0.25 12.70 28.07
CA THR A 34 -1.71 12.75 28.04
C THR A 34 -2.25 12.36 26.65
N GLN A 35 -3.22 11.43 26.60
CA GLN A 35 -3.89 10.95 25.39
C GLN A 35 -4.33 12.06 24.42
N SER A 36 -4.47 13.29 24.89
CA SER A 36 -4.85 14.47 24.10
C SER A 36 -3.76 15.02 23.15
N LEU A 37 -2.50 14.52 23.24
CA LEU A 37 -1.38 14.99 22.43
C LEU A 37 -0.82 13.92 21.47
N TYR A 38 -1.28 12.67 21.60
CA TYR A 38 -0.84 11.59 20.75
C TYR A 38 -1.55 11.65 19.40
N TYR A 39 -0.78 11.88 18.32
CA TYR A 39 -1.27 12.00 16.97
C TYR A 39 -0.34 11.24 16.00
N PRO A 40 -0.62 9.94 15.75
CA PRO A 40 0.23 9.04 14.98
C PRO A 40 0.64 9.53 13.59
N PRO A 41 -0.20 10.26 12.82
CA PRO A 41 0.19 10.74 11.49
C PRO A 41 1.44 11.61 11.44
N THR A 42 1.82 12.25 12.56
CA THR A 42 3.03 13.10 12.65
C THR A 42 4.29 12.34 13.06
N LEU A 43 4.18 11.06 13.37
CA LEU A 43 5.34 10.25 13.74
C LEU A 43 6.16 9.89 12.51
N THR A 44 7.48 10.14 12.59
CA THR A 44 8.46 9.83 11.54
C THR A 44 9.28 8.58 11.90
N GLY A 45 10.26 8.24 11.07
CA GLY A 45 11.09 7.06 11.25
C GLY A 45 10.42 5.80 10.71
N LEU A 46 10.54 4.68 11.41
CA LEU A 46 9.95 3.41 10.98
C LEU A 46 8.47 3.35 11.35
N ARG A 47 7.62 3.24 10.33
CA ARG A 47 6.17 3.12 10.42
C ARG A 47 5.68 1.86 9.67
N GLY A 48 4.37 1.68 9.52
CA GLY A 48 3.82 0.44 9.02
C GLY A 48 4.03 -0.68 10.04
N ASN A 49 4.75 -1.73 9.69
CA ASN A 49 5.15 -2.75 10.67
C ASN A 49 6.29 -2.22 11.55
N HIS A 50 5.95 -1.40 12.52
CA HIS A 50 6.84 -0.81 13.51
C HIS A 50 6.85 -1.63 14.81
N PRO A 51 7.86 -1.47 15.69
CA PRO A 51 7.86 -2.12 16.99
C PRO A 51 6.58 -1.84 17.79
N GLY A 52 5.98 -2.88 18.35
CA GLY A 52 4.69 -2.85 19.05
C GLY A 52 3.50 -3.30 18.19
N SER A 53 3.62 -3.31 16.85
CA SER A 53 2.50 -3.65 15.96
C SER A 53 2.42 -5.12 15.55
N PHE A 54 3.49 -5.91 15.69
CA PHE A 54 3.55 -7.26 15.13
C PHE A 54 3.98 -8.35 16.13
N GLU A 55 4.51 -8.00 17.29
CA GLU A 55 5.11 -8.95 18.24
C GLU A 55 4.09 -9.98 18.73
N ALA A 56 2.88 -9.56 19.08
CA ALA A 56 1.82 -10.48 19.51
C ALA A 56 1.44 -11.49 18.41
N ALA A 57 1.38 -11.03 17.15
CA ALA A 57 1.13 -11.91 16.00
C ALA A 57 2.29 -12.91 15.78
N HIS A 58 3.54 -12.48 16.01
CA HIS A 58 4.71 -13.38 15.95
C HIS A 58 4.73 -14.40 17.06
N LEU A 59 4.35 -14.03 18.29
CA LEU A 59 4.19 -14.99 19.39
C LEU A 59 3.24 -16.13 18.99
N LEU A 60 2.10 -15.80 18.35
CA LEU A 60 1.15 -16.80 17.85
C LEU A 60 1.71 -17.62 16.67
N GLY A 61 2.05 -16.92 15.57
CA GLY A 61 2.28 -17.56 14.28
C GLY A 61 3.69 -18.14 14.11
N ARG A 62 4.69 -17.67 14.86
CA ARG A 62 6.10 -18.12 14.77
C ARG A 62 6.55 -18.90 15.98
N GLU A 63 6.17 -18.46 17.17
CA GLU A 63 6.62 -19.09 18.42
C GLU A 63 5.61 -20.12 18.94
N GLY A 64 4.42 -20.21 18.34
CA GLY A 64 3.38 -21.17 18.71
C GLY A 64 2.81 -20.91 20.12
N LYS A 65 2.90 -19.67 20.63
CA LYS A 65 2.35 -19.32 21.93
C LYS A 65 0.83 -19.37 21.89
N HIS A 66 0.25 -20.12 22.82
CA HIS A 66 -1.18 -20.14 23.05
C HIS A 66 -1.57 -19.21 24.19
N PHE A 67 -2.64 -18.45 24.00
CA PHE A 67 -3.22 -17.60 25.03
C PHE A 67 -4.51 -18.26 25.53
N ASP A 68 -4.58 -18.54 26.83
CA ASP A 68 -5.79 -19.11 27.43
C ASP A 68 -6.89 -18.03 27.53
N PRO A 69 -7.96 -18.11 26.72
CA PRO A 69 -9.03 -17.12 26.75
C PRO A 69 -9.78 -17.11 28.08
N LYS A 70 -9.73 -18.20 28.87
CA LYS A 70 -10.40 -18.30 30.16
C LYS A 70 -9.67 -17.51 31.27
N SER A 71 -8.40 -17.15 31.04
CA SER A 71 -7.64 -16.32 31.99
C SER A 71 -8.10 -14.86 32.06
N ALA A 72 -8.90 -14.40 31.08
CA ALA A 72 -9.51 -13.08 31.08
C ALA A 72 -11.05 -13.18 31.19
N PRO A 73 -11.71 -12.41 32.10
CA PRO A 73 -13.16 -12.36 32.15
C PRO A 73 -13.74 -11.68 30.88
N ILE A 74 -15.03 -11.89 30.61
CA ILE A 74 -15.73 -11.12 29.59
C ILE A 74 -15.96 -9.72 30.14
N GLU A 75 -15.26 -8.73 29.54
CA GLU A 75 -15.27 -7.35 30.01
C GLU A 75 -16.46 -6.56 29.44
N ASP A 76 -16.90 -6.88 28.22
CA ASP A 76 -17.96 -6.16 27.52
C ASP A 76 -18.64 -7.05 26.45
N ARG A 77 -19.78 -6.57 25.90
CA ARG A 77 -20.58 -7.27 24.88
C ARG A 77 -20.90 -6.33 23.73
N PHE A 78 -20.82 -6.87 22.52
CA PHE A 78 -21.05 -6.14 21.28
C PHE A 78 -21.98 -6.93 20.35
N ASP A 79 -22.69 -6.23 19.46
CA ASP A 79 -23.45 -6.87 18.39
C ASP A 79 -22.50 -7.40 17.32
N LEU A 80 -21.46 -6.61 17.00
CA LEU A 80 -20.39 -6.97 16.07
C LEU A 80 -19.02 -6.65 16.67
N VAL A 81 -18.06 -7.56 16.50
CA VAL A 81 -16.62 -7.26 16.66
C VAL A 81 -15.93 -7.43 15.29
N VAL A 82 -15.13 -6.45 14.91
CA VAL A 82 -14.30 -6.48 13.70
C VAL A 82 -12.84 -6.56 14.12
N VAL A 83 -12.13 -7.59 13.65
CA VAL A 83 -10.70 -7.78 13.93
C VAL A 83 -9.89 -7.29 12.75
N GLY A 84 -9.34 -6.08 12.86
CA GLY A 84 -8.67 -5.30 11.82
C GLY A 84 -9.45 -4.04 11.46
N ALA A 85 -8.85 -2.87 11.64
CA ALA A 85 -9.42 -1.56 11.28
C ALA A 85 -8.77 -0.94 10.03
N GLY A 86 -8.44 -1.80 9.04
CA GLY A 86 -8.12 -1.40 7.67
C GLY A 86 -9.35 -0.98 6.88
N ILE A 87 -9.20 -0.65 5.59
CA ILE A 87 -10.31 -0.26 4.70
C ILE A 87 -11.46 -1.25 4.80
N SER A 88 -11.18 -2.55 4.70
CA SER A 88 -12.21 -3.59 4.74
C SER A 88 -12.94 -3.65 6.08
N GLY A 89 -12.21 -3.61 7.20
CA GLY A 89 -12.84 -3.64 8.53
C GLY A 89 -13.68 -2.41 8.82
N LEU A 90 -13.21 -1.23 8.42
CA LEU A 90 -13.97 0.03 8.54
C LEU A 90 -15.23 0.00 7.65
N ALA A 91 -15.11 -0.49 6.41
CA ALA A 91 -16.25 -0.67 5.51
C ALA A 91 -17.27 -1.68 6.07
N ALA A 92 -16.81 -2.79 6.66
CA ALA A 92 -17.69 -3.78 7.30
C ALA A 92 -18.51 -3.14 8.44
N ALA A 93 -17.90 -2.31 9.27
CA ALA A 93 -18.62 -1.59 10.31
C ALA A 93 -19.64 -0.58 9.74
N CYS A 94 -19.29 0.13 8.65
CA CYS A 94 -20.22 1.03 7.96
C CYS A 94 -21.42 0.25 7.38
N PHE A 95 -21.19 -0.86 6.69
CA PHE A 95 -22.24 -1.70 6.13
C PHE A 95 -23.11 -2.34 7.20
N TRP A 96 -22.51 -2.76 8.31
CA TRP A 96 -23.28 -3.28 9.44
C TRP A 96 -24.25 -2.24 10.00
N GLN A 97 -23.79 -1.00 10.22
CA GLN A 97 -24.69 0.10 10.64
C GLN A 97 -25.76 0.41 9.61
N GLN A 98 -25.43 0.35 8.32
CA GLN A 98 -26.37 0.58 7.24
C GLN A 98 -27.52 -0.45 7.26
N LEU A 99 -27.21 -1.72 7.51
CA LEU A 99 -28.19 -2.81 7.51
C LEU A 99 -28.94 -2.99 8.83
N HIS A 100 -28.29 -2.71 9.97
CA HIS A 100 -28.85 -3.01 11.30
C HIS A 100 -29.13 -1.78 12.17
N GLY A 101 -28.75 -0.60 11.69
CA GLY A 101 -29.00 0.69 12.38
C GLY A 101 -27.84 1.20 13.23
N LYS A 102 -27.87 2.51 13.51
CA LYS A 102 -26.78 3.23 14.18
C LYS A 102 -26.61 2.92 15.67
N ASN A 103 -27.56 2.25 16.29
CA ASN A 103 -27.52 1.91 17.73
C ASN A 103 -26.80 0.58 18.00
N GLN A 104 -26.32 -0.10 16.95
CA GLN A 104 -25.55 -1.32 17.09
C GLN A 104 -24.23 -1.06 17.82
N ARG A 105 -23.93 -1.90 18.82
CA ARG A 105 -22.67 -1.87 19.53
C ARG A 105 -21.58 -2.56 18.72
N ILE A 106 -20.63 -1.81 18.20
CA ILE A 106 -19.56 -2.29 17.35
C ILE A 106 -18.20 -2.01 18.01
N LEU A 107 -17.33 -3.01 18.05
CA LEU A 107 -15.93 -2.85 18.42
C LEU A 107 -15.04 -3.21 17.25
N LEU A 108 -14.18 -2.26 16.84
CA LEU A 108 -13.07 -2.54 15.93
C LEU A 108 -11.78 -2.67 16.75
N LEU A 109 -10.99 -3.68 16.47
CA LEU A 109 -9.66 -3.90 17.06
C LEU A 109 -8.59 -3.70 15.99
N ASP A 110 -7.51 -2.97 16.31
CA ASP A 110 -6.35 -2.87 15.44
C ASP A 110 -5.06 -3.03 16.25
N ASN A 111 -4.10 -3.78 15.70
CA ASN A 111 -2.80 -4.02 16.31
C ASN A 111 -1.84 -2.84 16.17
N HIS A 112 -2.12 -1.90 15.29
CA HIS A 112 -1.32 -0.68 15.13
C HIS A 112 -1.75 0.42 16.11
N ASP A 113 -0.91 1.43 16.21
CA ASP A 113 -1.16 2.67 16.96
C ASP A 113 -2.03 3.68 16.18
N ASP A 114 -2.44 3.32 14.96
CA ASP A 114 -3.31 4.08 14.08
C ASP A 114 -4.20 3.13 13.25
N PHE A 115 -5.34 3.60 12.82
CA PHE A 115 -6.29 2.88 11.97
C PHE A 115 -5.94 3.00 10.48
N GLY A 116 -6.74 2.36 9.61
CA GLY A 116 -6.62 2.43 8.16
C GLY A 116 -5.81 1.27 7.54
N GLY A 117 -5.22 0.37 8.33
CA GLY A 117 -4.39 -0.72 7.82
C GLY A 117 -3.19 -0.17 7.04
N HIS A 118 -3.08 -0.50 5.74
CA HIS A 118 -2.06 0.07 4.84
C HIS A 118 -2.33 1.54 4.48
N ALA A 119 -3.57 2.00 4.55
CA ALA A 119 -3.95 3.38 4.26
C ALA A 119 -3.57 4.31 5.43
N LYS A 120 -2.27 4.56 5.60
CA LYS A 120 -1.70 5.44 6.64
C LYS A 120 -1.45 6.84 6.11
N ARG A 121 -1.76 7.83 6.94
CA ARG A 121 -1.40 9.23 6.71
C ARG A 121 -0.01 9.52 7.27
N ASN A 122 0.83 10.16 6.47
CA ASN A 122 2.04 10.81 6.95
C ASN A 122 1.86 12.32 6.90
N GLU A 123 2.09 12.99 8.02
CA GLU A 123 1.94 14.44 8.15
C GLU A 123 3.22 15.07 8.65
N PHE A 124 3.75 16.01 7.89
CA PHE A 124 4.96 16.73 8.23
C PHE A 124 4.66 18.21 8.39
N ASN A 125 5.31 18.85 9.36
CA ASN A 125 5.29 20.30 9.51
C ASN A 125 6.71 20.82 9.34
N VAL A 126 6.99 21.42 8.19
CA VAL A 126 8.30 21.94 7.82
C VAL A 126 8.18 23.41 7.45
N GLU A 127 8.95 24.25 8.14
CA GLU A 127 8.93 25.72 7.96
C GLU A 127 7.51 26.33 8.07
N GLY A 128 6.67 25.78 8.95
CA GLY A 128 5.29 26.23 9.18
C GLY A 128 4.28 25.77 8.10
N LYS A 129 4.69 24.92 7.18
CA LYS A 129 3.82 24.33 6.16
C LYS A 129 3.51 22.87 6.50
N THR A 130 2.25 22.49 6.35
CA THR A 130 1.83 21.10 6.43
C THR A 130 2.06 20.44 5.07
N ILE A 131 2.81 19.33 5.07
CA ILE A 131 3.01 18.47 3.91
C ILE A 131 2.37 17.14 4.25
N LEU A 132 1.45 16.69 3.41
CA LEU A 132 0.74 15.43 3.54
C LEU A 132 1.39 14.38 2.62
N GLY A 133 1.32 13.14 3.05
CA GLY A 133 1.76 12.01 2.26
C GLY A 133 1.04 10.73 2.70
N TYR A 134 1.14 9.70 1.90
CA TYR A 134 0.51 8.40 2.08
C TYR A 134 1.55 7.31 2.37
N GLY A 135 1.17 6.36 3.20
CA GLY A 135 2.10 5.39 3.78
C GLY A 135 1.89 3.94 3.33
N GLY A 136 1.13 3.65 2.26
CA GLY A 136 0.98 2.26 1.81
C GLY A 136 -0.26 1.95 0.98
N SER A 137 -1.16 2.93 0.78
CA SER A 137 -2.29 2.84 -0.14
C SER A 137 -2.45 4.21 -0.80
N GLU A 138 -2.32 4.25 -2.10
CA GLU A 138 -2.03 5.46 -2.86
C GLU A 138 -3.30 6.14 -3.38
N SER A 139 -3.91 5.62 -4.46
CA SER A 139 -5.07 6.21 -5.13
C SER A 139 -6.18 5.18 -5.32
N PHE A 140 -7.34 5.62 -5.83
CA PHE A 140 -8.33 4.71 -6.39
C PHE A 140 -7.90 4.33 -7.80
N GLN A 141 -7.69 3.05 -8.04
CA GLN A 141 -7.34 2.51 -9.36
C GLN A 141 -8.60 2.41 -10.20
N SER A 142 -8.62 3.15 -11.32
CA SER A 142 -9.67 3.10 -12.35
C SER A 142 -11.12 3.07 -11.78
N PRO A 143 -11.52 4.04 -10.92
CA PRO A 143 -12.79 3.94 -10.18
C PRO A 143 -14.01 4.07 -11.08
N ARG A 144 -13.91 4.68 -12.26
CA ARG A 144 -15.02 4.78 -13.21
C ARG A 144 -15.35 3.45 -13.87
N THR A 145 -14.35 2.57 -14.01
CA THR A 145 -14.48 1.29 -14.73
C THR A 145 -14.47 0.10 -13.77
N ASN A 146 -13.53 0.07 -12.81
CA ASN A 146 -13.25 -1.13 -12.00
C ASN A 146 -13.95 -1.14 -10.63
N PHE A 147 -14.58 -0.03 -10.20
CA PHE A 147 -15.31 -0.03 -8.94
C PHE A 147 -16.71 -0.62 -9.10
N SER A 148 -17.06 -1.57 -8.24
CA SER A 148 -18.39 -2.14 -8.15
C SER A 148 -19.44 -1.11 -7.72
N PRO A 149 -20.74 -1.37 -7.97
CA PRO A 149 -21.83 -0.56 -7.42
C PRO A 149 -21.78 -0.46 -5.89
N VAL A 150 -21.24 -1.46 -5.20
CA VAL A 150 -21.07 -1.48 -3.73
C VAL A 150 -19.99 -0.51 -3.31
N ALA A 151 -18.81 -0.58 -3.92
CA ALA A 151 -17.72 0.33 -3.63
C ALA A 151 -18.11 1.78 -3.93
N MET A 152 -18.72 2.04 -5.09
CA MET A 152 -19.26 3.37 -5.44
C MET A 152 -20.36 3.84 -4.48
N GLY A 153 -21.20 2.93 -4.00
CA GLY A 153 -22.24 3.21 -3.01
C GLY A 153 -21.67 3.66 -1.66
N LEU A 154 -20.56 3.05 -1.21
CA LEU A 154 -19.84 3.49 -0.01
C LEU A 154 -19.22 4.87 -0.20
N LEU A 155 -18.54 5.12 -1.33
CA LEU A 155 -17.98 6.44 -1.63
C LEU A 155 -19.06 7.53 -1.58
N LYS A 156 -20.22 7.28 -2.19
CA LYS A 156 -21.37 8.18 -2.14
C LYS A 156 -21.87 8.42 -0.71
N THR A 157 -21.96 7.37 0.11
CA THR A 157 -22.37 7.48 1.53
C THR A 157 -21.42 8.36 2.33
N LEU A 158 -20.15 8.36 1.97
CA LEU A 158 -19.08 9.14 2.60
C LEU A 158 -18.90 10.54 1.97
N ASN A 159 -19.78 10.94 1.05
CA ASN A 159 -19.70 12.19 0.28
C ASN A 159 -18.37 12.33 -0.48
N VAL A 160 -17.89 11.24 -1.07
CA VAL A 160 -16.72 11.25 -1.97
C VAL A 160 -17.22 11.40 -3.41
N ASP A 161 -16.77 12.45 -4.07
CA ASP A 161 -17.02 12.74 -5.47
C ASP A 161 -15.74 12.53 -6.28
N ILE A 162 -15.68 11.43 -7.05
CA ILE A 162 -14.50 11.09 -7.86
C ILE A 162 -14.26 12.11 -8.99
N GLU A 163 -15.31 12.74 -9.52
CA GLU A 163 -15.16 13.77 -10.56
C GLU A 163 -14.61 15.08 -9.98
N GLN A 164 -14.90 15.37 -8.72
CA GLN A 164 -14.25 16.49 -8.02
C GLN A 164 -12.80 16.15 -7.68
N MET A 165 -12.49 14.90 -7.27
CA MET A 165 -11.10 14.46 -7.05
C MET A 165 -10.25 14.63 -8.32
N ALA A 166 -10.80 14.26 -9.49
CA ALA A 166 -10.14 14.45 -10.78
C ALA A 166 -9.85 15.93 -11.10
N LYS A 167 -10.71 16.85 -10.67
CA LYS A 167 -10.49 18.30 -10.84
C LYS A 167 -9.47 18.86 -9.84
N ASP A 168 -9.44 18.32 -8.64
CA ASP A 168 -8.52 18.73 -7.57
C ASP A 168 -7.09 18.27 -7.83
N PHE A 169 -6.90 17.32 -8.75
CA PHE A 169 -5.60 16.84 -9.21
C PHE A 169 -5.12 17.66 -10.43
N ASP A 170 -4.05 18.43 -10.28
CA ASP A 170 -3.49 19.25 -11.36
C ASP A 170 -2.54 18.42 -12.26
N GLN A 171 -3.15 17.64 -13.16
CA GLN A 171 -2.44 16.76 -14.11
C GLN A 171 -1.39 17.48 -14.96
N ASN A 172 -1.56 18.79 -15.15
CA ASN A 172 -0.70 19.59 -16.01
C ASN A 172 0.45 20.26 -15.26
N PHE A 173 0.50 20.20 -13.94
CA PHE A 173 1.47 20.97 -13.15
C PHE A 173 2.93 20.67 -13.55
N TYR A 174 3.34 19.42 -13.49
CA TYR A 174 4.70 19.04 -13.87
C TYR A 174 4.96 19.15 -15.38
N PRO A 175 4.03 18.72 -16.26
CA PRO A 175 4.15 18.95 -17.70
C PRO A 175 4.34 20.42 -18.10
N ASP A 176 3.59 21.33 -17.49
CA ASP A 176 3.69 22.78 -17.80
C ASP A 176 5.04 23.36 -17.38
N MET A 177 5.67 22.81 -16.34
CA MET A 177 7.03 23.14 -15.93
C MET A 177 8.11 22.49 -16.83
N LYS A 178 7.72 21.79 -17.89
CA LYS A 178 8.61 21.03 -18.79
C LYS A 178 9.38 19.92 -18.10
N LEU A 179 8.85 19.39 -17.00
CA LEU A 179 9.39 18.21 -16.36
C LEU A 179 8.88 16.94 -17.05
N SER A 180 9.73 15.94 -17.10
CA SER A 180 9.46 14.62 -17.71
C SER A 180 9.72 13.51 -16.72
N ARG A 181 9.51 12.27 -17.13
CA ARG A 181 10.10 11.12 -16.44
C ARG A 181 11.55 10.92 -16.83
N GLY A 182 12.31 10.25 -15.95
CA GLY A 182 13.71 9.92 -16.20
C GLY A 182 14.08 8.54 -15.71
N VAL A 183 15.27 8.09 -16.11
CA VAL A 183 15.87 6.84 -15.67
C VAL A 183 17.19 7.13 -14.97
N TYR A 184 17.38 6.58 -13.77
CA TYR A 184 18.61 6.68 -13.01
C TYR A 184 19.44 5.40 -13.15
N PHE A 185 20.60 5.53 -13.75
CA PHE A 185 21.63 4.52 -13.83
C PHE A 185 22.62 4.74 -12.67
N ASP A 186 22.62 3.85 -11.71
CA ASP A 186 23.47 3.96 -10.51
C ASP A 186 24.88 3.44 -10.75
N ARG A 187 25.86 4.04 -10.07
CA ARG A 187 27.28 3.72 -10.22
C ARG A 187 27.64 2.28 -9.92
N LYS A 188 26.95 1.66 -8.95
CA LYS A 188 27.24 0.30 -8.53
C LYS A 188 26.91 -0.71 -9.64
N ASN A 189 25.84 -0.50 -10.37
CA ASN A 189 25.32 -1.44 -11.38
C ASN A 189 25.70 -1.04 -12.81
N PHE A 190 25.88 0.25 -13.10
CA PHE A 190 26.13 0.79 -14.43
C PHE A 190 27.44 1.57 -14.55
N GLY A 191 28.25 1.65 -13.49
CA GLY A 191 29.56 2.33 -13.50
C GLY A 191 29.51 3.85 -13.38
N VAL A 192 28.34 4.46 -13.42
CA VAL A 192 28.14 5.92 -13.37
C VAL A 192 26.83 6.25 -12.66
N ASP A 193 26.81 7.40 -11.96
CA ASP A 193 25.54 7.98 -11.49
C ASP A 193 25.05 8.95 -12.57
N LYS A 194 23.98 8.57 -13.28
CA LYS A 194 23.45 9.36 -14.41
C LYS A 194 21.92 9.28 -14.46
N ILE A 195 21.26 10.44 -14.52
CA ILE A 195 19.84 10.52 -14.89
C ILE A 195 19.75 10.87 -16.38
N VAL A 196 18.97 10.06 -17.11
CA VAL A 196 18.55 10.37 -18.47
C VAL A 196 17.08 10.76 -18.42
N ASN A 197 16.80 12.03 -18.71
CA ASN A 197 15.45 12.59 -18.72
C ASN A 197 14.73 12.38 -20.06
N GLY A 198 13.42 12.60 -20.08
CA GLY A 198 12.61 12.54 -21.29
C GLY A 198 12.19 11.12 -21.67
N ASP A 199 11.95 10.23 -20.69
CA ASP A 199 11.37 8.90 -20.96
C ASP A 199 9.99 9.08 -21.64
N PRO A 200 9.82 8.60 -22.88
CA PRO A 200 8.56 8.70 -23.61
C PRO A 200 7.59 7.56 -23.29
N GLY A 201 8.01 6.57 -22.49
CA GLY A 201 7.23 5.38 -22.20
C GLY A 201 5.97 5.69 -21.39
N ARG A 202 4.86 5.03 -21.75
CA ARG A 202 3.66 4.97 -20.92
C ARG A 202 3.93 4.07 -19.71
N ALA A 203 3.19 4.29 -18.65
CA ALA A 203 3.16 3.41 -17.49
C ALA A 203 1.72 2.94 -17.25
N VAL A 204 1.56 1.79 -16.61
CA VAL A 204 0.28 1.42 -16.00
C VAL A 204 0.00 2.39 -14.85
N ALA A 205 -1.26 2.72 -14.63
CA ALA A 205 -1.65 3.70 -13.62
C ALA A 205 -0.92 5.06 -13.81
N ASP A 206 -1.01 5.62 -15.00
CA ASP A 206 -0.32 6.85 -15.37
C ASP A 206 -1.10 8.08 -14.93
N ASP A 207 -0.45 8.98 -14.18
CA ASP A 207 -1.05 10.25 -13.73
C ASP A 207 -0.85 11.40 -14.75
N ILE A 208 -0.03 11.20 -15.78
CA ILE A 208 0.23 12.17 -16.85
C ILE A 208 -0.43 11.71 -18.15
N ALA A 209 -1.16 12.60 -18.80
CA ALA A 209 -1.77 12.30 -20.11
C ALA A 209 -0.67 11.97 -21.15
N PRO A 210 -0.91 10.99 -22.05
CA PRO A 210 0.12 10.51 -22.99
C PRO A 210 0.72 11.59 -23.89
N ASP A 211 -0.07 12.60 -24.26
CA ASP A 211 0.38 13.76 -25.07
C ASP A 211 1.12 14.84 -24.26
N ARG A 212 1.25 14.65 -22.93
CA ARG A 212 1.84 15.61 -22.01
C ARG A 212 3.10 15.09 -21.29
N LEU A 213 3.60 13.90 -21.63
CA LEU A 213 4.75 13.27 -20.99
C LEU A 213 6.06 14.09 -21.06
N ASN A 214 6.16 15.07 -21.96
CA ASN A 214 7.40 15.77 -22.29
C ASN A 214 8.55 14.79 -22.64
N GLY A 215 8.16 13.62 -23.20
CA GLY A 215 9.10 12.59 -23.63
C GLY A 215 9.92 13.04 -24.85
N ARG A 216 11.14 12.55 -24.93
CA ARG A 216 12.00 12.69 -26.09
C ARG A 216 11.65 11.65 -27.14
N ASP A 217 12.13 11.83 -28.36
CA ASP A 217 12.20 10.72 -29.31
C ASP A 217 12.91 9.53 -28.68
N ILE A 218 12.36 8.31 -28.87
CA ILE A 218 12.83 7.11 -28.18
C ILE A 218 14.29 6.77 -28.55
N THR A 219 14.69 7.01 -29.80
CA THR A 219 16.07 6.81 -30.26
C THR A 219 17.02 7.77 -29.58
N ALA A 220 16.65 9.04 -29.49
CA ALA A 220 17.43 10.06 -28.81
C ALA A 220 17.53 9.80 -27.31
N PHE A 221 16.45 9.31 -26.69
CA PHE A 221 16.41 8.97 -25.27
C PHE A 221 17.36 7.82 -24.94
N ILE A 222 17.25 6.68 -25.67
CA ILE A 222 18.07 5.49 -25.44
C ILE A 222 19.54 5.74 -25.81
N SER A 223 19.82 6.60 -26.81
CA SER A 223 21.20 6.93 -27.19
C SER A 223 22.02 7.55 -26.05
N ASP A 224 21.38 8.15 -25.05
CA ASP A 224 22.02 8.72 -23.87
C ASP A 224 22.27 7.68 -22.75
N PHE A 225 21.82 6.44 -22.88
CA PHE A 225 22.03 5.43 -21.85
C PHE A 225 23.51 5.07 -21.71
N PRO A 226 24.03 4.87 -20.49
CA PRO A 226 25.41 4.46 -20.25
C PRO A 226 25.59 2.95 -20.51
N LEU A 227 25.21 2.49 -21.70
CA LEU A 227 25.27 1.12 -22.16
C LEU A 227 26.18 1.02 -23.38
N ALA A 228 26.59 -0.19 -23.72
CA ALA A 228 27.31 -0.44 -24.97
C ALA A 228 26.45 -0.04 -26.18
N GLU A 229 27.09 0.35 -27.30
CA GLU A 229 26.38 0.76 -28.51
C GLU A 229 25.43 -0.36 -29.03
N SER A 230 25.88 -1.60 -28.99
CA SER A 230 25.06 -2.75 -29.37
C SER A 230 23.79 -2.88 -28.52
N ASP A 231 23.89 -2.62 -27.24
CA ASP A 231 22.73 -2.66 -26.31
C ASP A 231 21.75 -1.53 -26.60
N ARG A 232 22.27 -0.31 -26.84
CA ARG A 232 21.43 0.82 -27.21
C ARG A 232 20.67 0.56 -28.51
N GLN A 233 21.34 0.03 -29.54
CA GLN A 233 20.71 -0.31 -30.82
C GLN A 233 19.65 -1.41 -30.66
N ALA A 234 19.91 -2.43 -29.86
CA ALA A 234 18.94 -3.50 -29.59
C ALA A 234 17.70 -2.98 -28.85
N LEU A 235 17.89 -2.07 -27.86
CA LEU A 235 16.79 -1.42 -27.17
C LEU A 235 15.97 -0.49 -28.08
N ILE A 236 16.64 0.27 -28.98
CA ILE A 236 15.95 1.11 -29.96
C ILE A 236 15.10 0.25 -30.89
N ALA A 237 15.67 -0.84 -31.42
CA ALA A 237 14.94 -1.77 -32.28
C ALA A 237 13.71 -2.37 -31.56
N LEU A 238 13.86 -2.79 -30.30
CA LEU A 238 12.76 -3.31 -29.47
C LEU A 238 11.58 -2.34 -29.35
N HIS A 239 11.86 -1.04 -29.25
CA HIS A 239 10.84 0.00 -29.11
C HIS A 239 10.25 0.52 -30.44
N THR A 240 11.00 0.38 -31.55
CA THR A 240 10.61 1.01 -32.83
C THR A 240 10.12 0.02 -33.88
N GLU A 241 10.53 -1.25 -33.78
CA GLU A 241 10.17 -2.27 -34.76
C GLU A 241 8.90 -3.02 -34.35
N GLN A 242 7.93 -3.09 -35.27
CA GLN A 242 6.72 -3.91 -35.14
C GLN A 242 7.04 -5.36 -35.55
N LYS A 243 7.92 -6.01 -34.76
CA LYS A 243 8.41 -7.35 -35.10
C LYS A 243 7.58 -8.43 -34.43
N ASP A 244 7.22 -9.46 -35.22
CA ASP A 244 6.71 -10.71 -34.66
C ASP A 244 7.89 -11.57 -34.21
N TYR A 245 8.06 -11.75 -32.92
CA TYR A 245 9.15 -12.57 -32.35
C TYR A 245 8.79 -14.05 -32.22
N LEU A 246 7.56 -14.45 -32.58
CA LEU A 246 7.05 -15.82 -32.52
C LEU A 246 6.33 -16.18 -33.83
N PRO A 247 6.93 -15.93 -35.00
CA PRO A 247 6.26 -16.09 -36.30
C PRO A 247 5.87 -17.52 -36.64
N GLU A 248 6.49 -18.50 -35.95
CA GLU A 248 6.21 -19.93 -36.12
C GLU A 248 4.93 -20.40 -35.41
N LEU A 249 4.36 -19.58 -34.50
CA LEU A 249 3.19 -19.89 -33.68
C LEU A 249 1.93 -19.21 -34.21
N ASN A 250 0.78 -19.88 -34.11
CA ASN A 250 -0.52 -19.23 -34.30
C ASN A 250 -0.89 -18.36 -33.08
N THR A 251 -1.98 -17.62 -33.17
CA THR A 251 -2.38 -16.64 -32.10
C THR A 251 -2.57 -17.29 -30.73
N ASP A 252 -3.26 -18.44 -30.66
CA ASP A 252 -3.51 -19.11 -29.38
C ASP A 252 -2.22 -19.68 -28.79
N GLU A 253 -1.35 -20.23 -29.63
CA GLU A 253 -0.03 -20.71 -29.23
C GLU A 253 0.87 -19.56 -28.73
N LYS A 254 0.78 -18.36 -29.35
CA LYS A 254 1.49 -17.17 -28.87
C LYS A 254 1.02 -16.75 -27.49
N VAL A 255 -0.29 -16.69 -27.27
CA VAL A 255 -0.84 -16.36 -25.94
C VAL A 255 -0.33 -17.36 -24.91
N ALA A 256 -0.46 -18.66 -25.16
CA ALA A 256 0.03 -19.71 -24.26
C ALA A 256 1.55 -19.62 -24.00
N TRP A 257 2.33 -19.25 -25.02
CA TRP A 257 3.76 -19.02 -24.85
C TRP A 257 4.04 -17.81 -23.95
N LEU A 258 3.33 -16.69 -24.16
CA LEU A 258 3.47 -15.47 -23.37
C LEU A 258 3.06 -15.66 -21.90
N ASP A 259 2.04 -16.46 -21.66
CA ASP A 259 1.59 -16.80 -20.30
C ASP A 259 2.62 -17.67 -19.55
N SER A 260 3.32 -18.55 -20.27
CA SER A 260 4.26 -19.53 -19.69
C SER A 260 5.72 -19.10 -19.65
N HIS A 261 6.06 -17.92 -20.16
CA HIS A 261 7.44 -17.41 -20.20
C HIS A 261 7.54 -16.04 -19.55
N SER A 262 8.61 -15.83 -18.77
CA SER A 262 8.86 -14.52 -18.18
C SER A 262 9.30 -13.51 -19.24
N TYR A 263 9.00 -12.24 -18.98
CA TYR A 263 9.43 -11.18 -19.88
C TYR A 263 10.97 -11.10 -19.99
N SER A 264 11.69 -11.42 -18.93
CA SER A 264 13.15 -11.54 -18.97
C SER A 264 13.63 -12.66 -19.90
N GLN A 265 12.93 -13.82 -19.94
CA GLN A 265 13.22 -14.88 -20.90
C GLN A 265 12.97 -14.43 -22.34
N PHE A 266 11.83 -13.80 -22.61
CA PHE A 266 11.51 -13.23 -23.92
C PHE A 266 12.59 -12.27 -24.39
N LEU A 267 13.00 -11.32 -23.56
CA LEU A 267 14.04 -10.35 -23.92
C LEU A 267 15.39 -11.00 -24.26
N ARG A 268 15.79 -12.03 -23.53
CA ARG A 268 17.06 -12.72 -23.75
C ARG A 268 17.01 -13.72 -24.90
N GLU A 269 15.95 -14.53 -24.98
CA GLU A 269 15.90 -15.68 -25.88
C GLU A 269 15.32 -15.36 -27.27
N LYS A 270 14.33 -14.45 -27.33
CA LYS A 270 13.63 -14.09 -28.56
C LYS A 270 14.11 -12.75 -29.12
N VAL A 271 14.33 -11.76 -28.27
CA VAL A 271 14.87 -10.46 -28.67
C VAL A 271 16.39 -10.49 -28.80
N GLY A 272 17.10 -11.24 -27.96
CA GLY A 272 18.54 -11.35 -27.93
C GLY A 272 19.24 -10.22 -27.17
N LEU A 273 18.59 -9.61 -26.16
CA LEU A 273 19.22 -8.59 -25.34
C LEU A 273 20.35 -9.16 -24.49
N SER A 274 21.41 -8.37 -24.31
CA SER A 274 22.46 -8.66 -23.33
C SER A 274 21.92 -8.62 -21.90
N GLU A 275 22.66 -9.18 -20.96
CA GLU A 275 22.36 -9.10 -19.53
C GLU A 275 22.19 -7.65 -19.05
N MET A 276 23.03 -6.73 -19.55
CA MET A 276 23.01 -5.33 -19.17
C MET A 276 21.79 -4.60 -19.75
N ALA A 277 21.41 -4.86 -20.99
CA ALA A 277 20.21 -4.31 -21.61
C ALA A 277 18.94 -4.90 -20.96
N ASN A 278 18.93 -6.20 -20.62
CA ASN A 278 17.83 -6.82 -19.88
C ASN A 278 17.65 -6.21 -18.49
N ARG A 279 18.78 -5.87 -17.79
CA ARG A 279 18.76 -5.24 -16.47
C ARG A 279 18.04 -3.88 -16.45
N TYR A 280 18.02 -3.15 -17.58
CA TYR A 280 17.25 -1.92 -17.70
C TYR A 280 15.77 -2.11 -17.36
N PHE A 281 15.19 -3.27 -17.68
CA PHE A 281 13.78 -3.55 -17.41
C PHE A 281 13.53 -4.20 -16.04
N GLN A 282 14.57 -4.63 -15.31
CA GLN A 282 14.44 -5.54 -14.17
C GLN A 282 13.39 -5.13 -13.14
N GLN A 283 13.27 -3.85 -12.83
CA GLN A 283 12.36 -3.34 -11.81
C GLN A 283 11.11 -2.64 -12.38
N ARG A 284 10.87 -2.69 -13.70
CA ARG A 284 9.71 -2.01 -14.33
C ARG A 284 8.37 -2.55 -13.84
N THR A 285 8.32 -3.78 -13.38
CA THR A 285 7.11 -4.44 -12.89
C THR A 285 6.99 -4.44 -11.36
N ASN A 286 8.02 -4.01 -10.63
CA ASN A 286 8.07 -4.14 -9.16
C ASN A 286 6.93 -3.43 -8.44
N ASP A 287 6.59 -2.21 -8.83
CA ASP A 287 5.58 -1.40 -8.13
C ASP A 287 4.15 -1.92 -8.37
N PHE A 288 3.88 -2.48 -9.56
CA PHE A 288 2.57 -3.00 -9.93
C PHE A 288 2.45 -4.51 -9.69
N GLN A 289 3.43 -5.31 -10.13
CA GLN A 289 3.40 -6.78 -10.02
C GLN A 289 4.03 -7.31 -8.71
N ALA A 290 4.67 -6.45 -7.92
CA ALA A 290 5.43 -6.79 -6.71
C ALA A 290 6.58 -7.79 -6.93
N VAL A 291 6.94 -8.05 -8.17
CA VAL A 291 8.10 -8.86 -8.62
C VAL A 291 8.76 -8.22 -9.83
N GLY A 292 10.00 -8.60 -10.13
CA GLY A 292 10.71 -8.17 -11.32
C GLY A 292 10.30 -8.93 -12.57
N ILE A 293 10.81 -8.47 -13.72
CA ILE A 293 10.51 -9.07 -15.04
C ILE A 293 10.91 -10.54 -15.17
N ASP A 294 11.74 -11.05 -14.30
CA ASP A 294 12.17 -12.46 -14.25
C ASP A 294 11.10 -13.39 -13.64
N ALA A 295 10.12 -12.82 -12.94
CA ALA A 295 8.98 -13.52 -12.35
C ALA A 295 7.61 -12.93 -12.79
N THR A 296 7.60 -12.10 -13.82
CA THR A 296 6.39 -11.55 -14.47
C THR A 296 6.25 -12.21 -15.85
N SER A 297 5.06 -12.73 -16.18
CA SER A 297 4.78 -13.30 -17.50
C SER A 297 4.89 -12.23 -18.61
N CYS A 298 5.06 -12.66 -19.87
CA CYS A 298 5.01 -11.71 -20.98
C CYS A 298 3.60 -11.09 -21.12
N SER A 299 2.54 -11.83 -20.81
CA SER A 299 1.17 -11.32 -20.79
C SER A 299 0.99 -10.22 -19.76
N ASP A 300 1.47 -10.43 -18.52
CA ASP A 300 1.46 -9.40 -17.47
C ASP A 300 2.36 -8.21 -17.81
N ALA A 301 3.50 -8.46 -18.47
CA ALA A 301 4.39 -7.40 -18.95
C ALA A 301 3.70 -6.51 -20.01
N ARG A 302 2.82 -7.09 -20.83
CA ARG A 302 2.00 -6.36 -21.80
C ARG A 302 1.00 -5.43 -21.10
N ILE A 303 0.37 -5.89 -20.01
CA ILE A 303 -0.49 -5.05 -19.16
C ILE A 303 0.32 -3.90 -18.55
N CYS A 304 1.59 -4.12 -18.23
CA CYS A 304 2.51 -3.08 -17.77
C CYS A 304 3.05 -2.16 -18.89
N ALA A 305 2.51 -2.23 -20.10
CA ALA A 305 2.95 -1.45 -21.28
C ALA A 305 4.43 -1.64 -21.65
N LEU A 306 5.01 -2.83 -21.40
CA LEU A 306 6.40 -3.11 -21.76
C LEU A 306 6.53 -3.42 -23.26
N PRO A 307 7.64 -3.00 -23.92
CA PRO A 307 7.78 -3.01 -25.38
C PRO A 307 8.00 -4.40 -25.98
N GLY A 308 7.88 -4.50 -27.32
CA GLY A 308 8.23 -5.65 -28.13
C GLY A 308 7.11 -6.69 -28.30
N LEU A 309 5.91 -6.45 -27.78
CA LEU A 309 4.79 -7.40 -27.86
C LEU A 309 3.73 -7.02 -28.90
N ASP A 310 3.69 -5.76 -29.34
CA ASP A 310 2.64 -5.21 -30.23
C ASP A 310 2.68 -5.78 -31.64
N GLY A 311 3.84 -6.20 -32.15
CA GLY A 311 4.01 -6.75 -33.49
C GLY A 311 3.50 -8.18 -33.68
N MET A 312 3.00 -8.85 -32.64
CA MET A 312 2.67 -10.28 -32.66
C MET A 312 1.22 -10.60 -33.05
N ASN A 313 0.38 -9.59 -33.36
CA ASN A 313 -1.05 -9.76 -33.67
C ASN A 313 -1.82 -10.49 -32.56
N LEU A 314 -1.60 -10.11 -31.33
CA LEU A 314 -2.26 -10.67 -30.15
C LEU A 314 -3.71 -10.18 -30.03
N PRO A 315 -4.60 -10.93 -29.34
CA PRO A 315 -5.92 -10.45 -29.00
C PRO A 315 -5.84 -9.11 -28.22
N PRO A 316 -6.86 -8.24 -28.28
CA PRO A 316 -6.90 -7.06 -27.42
C PRO A 316 -6.86 -7.45 -25.95
N LEU A 317 -6.34 -6.55 -25.10
CA LEU A 317 -6.46 -6.69 -23.64
C LEU A 317 -7.94 -6.66 -23.23
N ASP A 318 -8.25 -7.29 -22.09
CA ASP A 318 -9.58 -7.20 -21.47
C ASP A 318 -9.90 -5.78 -20.97
N ALA A 319 -11.17 -5.56 -20.60
CA ALA A 319 -11.65 -4.22 -20.23
C ALA A 319 -11.00 -3.70 -18.93
N GLU A 320 -10.66 -4.56 -17.97
CA GLU A 320 -10.00 -4.20 -16.72
C GLU A 320 -8.57 -3.75 -16.97
N SER A 321 -7.80 -4.54 -17.72
CA SER A 321 -6.43 -4.21 -18.14
C SER A 321 -6.36 -2.92 -18.97
N LEU A 322 -7.32 -2.72 -19.88
CA LEU A 322 -7.42 -1.47 -20.66
C LEU A 322 -7.73 -0.28 -19.76
N ALA A 323 -8.61 -0.43 -18.76
CA ALA A 323 -8.91 0.63 -17.80
C ALA A 323 -7.67 1.02 -16.99
N ASP A 324 -6.85 0.07 -16.57
CA ASP A 324 -5.62 0.33 -15.84
C ASP A 324 -4.55 1.07 -16.68
N LEU A 325 -4.61 0.91 -18.01
CA LEU A 325 -3.73 1.64 -18.93
C LEU A 325 -4.28 3.00 -19.35
N ASP A 326 -5.59 3.16 -19.51
CA ASP A 326 -6.20 4.30 -20.19
C ASP A 326 -6.92 5.26 -19.23
N GLU A 327 -7.45 4.77 -18.09
CA GLU A 327 -8.04 5.66 -17.08
C GLU A 327 -6.93 6.34 -16.28
N PRO A 328 -6.90 7.68 -16.17
CA PRO A 328 -5.80 8.38 -15.52
C PRO A 328 -5.78 8.11 -14.01
N TYR A 329 -4.60 7.95 -13.45
CA TYR A 329 -4.37 7.66 -12.01
C TYR A 329 -4.38 8.95 -11.17
N ILE A 330 -5.51 9.64 -11.16
CA ILE A 330 -5.68 10.99 -10.58
C ILE A 330 -6.71 11.05 -9.45
N PHE A 331 -7.32 9.94 -9.09
CA PHE A 331 -8.34 9.86 -8.04
C PHE A 331 -7.67 9.72 -6.67
N HIS A 332 -7.13 10.82 -6.16
CA HIS A 332 -6.16 10.83 -5.09
C HIS A 332 -6.50 11.86 -4.01
N PHE A 333 -6.55 11.46 -2.73
CA PHE A 333 -6.47 12.38 -1.61
C PHE A 333 -5.01 12.82 -1.38
N PRO A 334 -4.74 14.01 -0.83
CA PRO A 334 -3.36 14.42 -0.52
C PRO A 334 -2.62 13.45 0.41
N ASP A 335 -3.33 12.66 1.21
CA ASP A 335 -2.83 11.61 2.09
C ASP A 335 -3.17 10.19 1.60
N GLY A 336 -3.48 10.06 0.31
CA GLY A 336 -3.87 8.78 -0.30
C GLY A 336 -5.17 8.22 0.28
N ASN A 337 -5.33 6.90 0.25
CA ASN A 337 -6.52 6.24 0.77
C ASN A 337 -6.68 6.35 2.31
N ALA A 338 -5.71 6.97 3.00
CA ALA A 338 -5.91 7.39 4.39
C ALA A 338 -7.09 8.37 4.52
N GLY A 339 -7.33 9.22 3.52
CA GLY A 339 -8.51 10.08 3.43
C GLY A 339 -9.81 9.27 3.49
N LEU A 340 -9.92 8.18 2.73
CA LEU A 340 -11.07 7.27 2.77
C LEU A 340 -11.22 6.60 4.16
N ALA A 341 -10.14 6.09 4.73
CA ALA A 341 -10.18 5.49 6.07
C ALA A 341 -10.64 6.50 7.13
N ARG A 342 -10.15 7.72 7.07
CA ARG A 342 -10.54 8.82 7.96
C ARG A 342 -12.01 9.21 7.79
N LEU A 343 -12.52 9.23 6.56
CA LEU A 343 -13.95 9.44 6.29
C LEU A 343 -14.83 8.37 6.93
N MET A 344 -14.45 7.09 6.80
CA MET A 344 -15.17 5.99 7.44
C MET A 344 -15.13 6.08 8.97
N VAL A 345 -13.97 6.36 9.57
CA VAL A 345 -13.87 6.54 11.03
C VAL A 345 -14.71 7.70 11.51
N ARG A 346 -14.69 8.85 10.83
CA ARG A 346 -15.55 9.99 11.17
C ARG A 346 -17.04 9.68 10.99
N HIS A 347 -17.41 8.92 9.95
CA HIS A 347 -18.79 8.47 9.76
C HIS A 347 -19.28 7.60 10.92
N LEU A 348 -18.42 6.68 11.38
CA LEU A 348 -18.71 5.75 12.49
C LEU A 348 -18.65 6.43 13.86
N ILE A 349 -17.71 7.34 14.05
CA ILE A 349 -17.43 8.05 15.33
C ILE A 349 -17.33 9.56 15.05
N PRO A 350 -18.45 10.28 14.87
CA PRO A 350 -18.42 11.69 14.46
C PRO A 350 -17.68 12.63 15.44
N ALA A 351 -17.51 12.20 16.69
CA ALA A 351 -16.81 12.98 17.72
C ALA A 351 -15.30 13.16 17.45
N VAL A 352 -14.69 12.38 16.53
CA VAL A 352 -13.24 12.46 16.25
C VAL A 352 -12.84 13.74 15.51
N ALA A 353 -13.73 14.29 14.67
CA ALA A 353 -13.48 15.52 13.93
C ALA A 353 -14.78 16.08 13.34
N PRO A 354 -14.93 17.41 13.23
CA PRO A 354 -16.09 18.04 12.60
C PRO A 354 -16.10 17.83 11.07
N GLY A 355 -17.28 18.07 10.46
CA GLY A 355 -17.50 17.99 9.03
C GLY A 355 -17.94 16.60 8.55
N ASP A 356 -18.36 16.51 7.30
CA ASP A 356 -18.94 15.30 6.69
C ASP A 356 -18.58 15.12 5.20
N THR A 357 -17.74 15.99 4.62
CA THR A 357 -17.35 15.95 3.20
C THR A 357 -15.89 15.49 3.03
N MET A 358 -15.54 15.11 1.79
CA MET A 358 -14.18 14.71 1.43
C MET A 358 -13.18 15.88 1.57
N GLU A 359 -13.61 17.13 1.34
CA GLU A 359 -12.74 18.30 1.52
C GLU A 359 -12.46 18.55 3.00
N SER A 360 -13.49 18.44 3.84
CA SER A 360 -13.37 18.72 5.28
C SER A 360 -12.49 17.72 6.03
N ILE A 361 -12.19 16.52 5.43
CA ILE A 361 -11.34 15.50 6.05
C ILE A 361 -9.85 15.80 5.90
N VAL A 362 -9.46 16.52 4.83
CA VAL A 362 -8.06 16.65 4.40
C VAL A 362 -7.18 17.29 5.48
N LEU A 363 -7.61 18.42 6.02
CA LEU A 363 -6.89 19.13 7.09
C LEU A 363 -7.48 18.90 8.49
N ALA A 364 -8.50 18.03 8.62
CA ALA A 364 -9.09 17.71 9.90
C ALA A 364 -8.06 17.07 10.83
N LYS A 365 -7.95 17.59 12.04
CA LYS A 365 -7.13 17.00 13.09
C LYS A 365 -8.01 16.12 13.98
N PHE A 366 -7.75 14.81 13.97
CA PHE A 366 -8.54 13.85 14.73
C PHE A 366 -8.22 13.87 16.21
N ASP A 367 -9.25 13.87 17.04
CA ASP A 367 -9.13 13.59 18.46
C ASP A 367 -9.19 12.07 18.70
N TYR A 368 -8.02 11.46 18.81
CA TYR A 368 -7.88 10.01 19.05
C TYR A 368 -8.47 9.58 20.40
N SER A 369 -8.67 10.49 21.34
CA SER A 369 -9.31 10.18 22.63
C SER A 369 -10.79 9.81 22.48
N GLN A 370 -11.42 10.12 21.35
CA GLN A 370 -12.81 9.80 21.05
C GLN A 370 -13.01 8.40 20.46
N LEU A 371 -11.93 7.72 20.04
CA LEU A 371 -12.04 6.45 19.32
C LEU A 371 -12.63 5.31 20.16
N ASP A 372 -12.33 5.26 21.48
CA ASP A 372 -12.75 4.15 22.35
C ASP A 372 -13.48 4.67 23.62
N LYS A 373 -14.54 5.48 23.44
CA LYS A 373 -15.37 5.96 24.56
C LYS A 373 -16.39 4.90 24.97
N PRO A 374 -16.55 4.60 26.27
CA PRO A 374 -17.46 3.56 26.77
C PRO A 374 -18.92 3.74 26.36
N ASP A 375 -19.38 4.98 26.22
CA ASP A 375 -20.75 5.37 25.87
C ASP A 375 -20.96 5.49 24.34
N SER A 376 -19.91 5.35 23.52
CA SER A 376 -20.05 5.35 22.07
C SER A 376 -20.57 4.00 21.57
N PRO A 377 -21.58 3.98 20.66
CA PRO A 377 -22.04 2.73 20.05
C PRO A 377 -20.95 2.07 19.20
N VAL A 378 -20.11 2.84 18.54
CA VAL A 378 -18.94 2.32 17.81
C VAL A 378 -17.67 2.71 18.54
N ARG A 379 -16.82 1.73 18.76
CA ARG A 379 -15.54 1.89 19.45
C ARG A 379 -14.42 1.32 18.59
N LEU A 380 -13.33 2.05 18.46
CA LEU A 380 -12.13 1.62 17.75
C LEU A 380 -10.96 1.60 18.74
N ARG A 381 -10.46 0.41 19.01
CA ARG A 381 -9.40 0.17 19.99
C ARG A 381 -8.11 -0.15 19.26
N LEU A 382 -7.15 0.77 19.35
CA LEU A 382 -5.80 0.66 18.79
C LEU A 382 -4.86 -0.11 19.71
N ASN A 383 -3.68 -0.48 19.22
CA ASN A 383 -2.67 -1.27 19.94
C ASN A 383 -3.27 -2.55 20.56
N SER A 384 -4.23 -3.15 19.88
CA SER A 384 -5.02 -4.28 20.38
C SER A 384 -5.01 -5.41 19.37
N THR A 385 -4.20 -6.43 19.62
CA THR A 385 -4.00 -7.56 18.71
C THR A 385 -4.93 -8.71 19.07
N GLY A 386 -5.83 -9.11 18.16
CA GLY A 386 -6.61 -10.35 18.30
C GLY A 386 -5.71 -11.56 18.40
N VAL A 387 -5.98 -12.44 19.38
CA VAL A 387 -5.17 -13.65 19.62
C VAL A 387 -5.98 -14.94 19.72
N HIS A 388 -7.30 -14.85 19.90
CA HIS A 388 -8.18 -16.01 19.90
C HIS A 388 -9.63 -15.58 19.61
N VAL A 389 -10.28 -16.25 18.67
CA VAL A 389 -11.68 -16.02 18.29
C VAL A 389 -12.37 -17.38 18.19
N ALA A 390 -13.47 -17.58 18.90
CA ALA A 390 -14.16 -18.87 18.92
C ALA A 390 -15.67 -18.71 19.05
N ASN A 391 -16.43 -19.55 18.31
CA ASN A 391 -17.87 -19.68 18.50
C ASN A 391 -18.14 -20.28 19.88
N VAL A 392 -19.12 -19.73 20.58
CA VAL A 392 -19.57 -20.20 21.90
C VAL A 392 -21.08 -20.26 21.96
N ASN A 393 -21.60 -21.06 22.87
CA ASN A 393 -23.02 -21.10 23.16
C ASN A 393 -23.24 -20.65 24.61
N GLU A 394 -23.90 -19.49 24.79
CA GLU A 394 -24.24 -18.97 26.09
C GLU A 394 -25.73 -19.18 26.37
N GLN A 395 -26.04 -20.18 27.22
CA GLN A 395 -27.42 -20.49 27.61
C GLN A 395 -28.38 -20.70 26.40
N GLY A 396 -27.90 -21.41 25.37
CA GLY A 396 -28.65 -21.66 24.14
C GLY A 396 -28.56 -20.55 23.10
N LYS A 397 -27.87 -19.44 23.36
CA LYS A 397 -27.66 -18.35 22.39
C LYS A 397 -26.27 -18.45 21.75
N PRO A 398 -26.18 -18.67 20.42
CA PRO A 398 -24.90 -18.64 19.72
C PRO A 398 -24.28 -17.24 19.78
N SER A 399 -22.98 -17.17 20.08
CA SER A 399 -22.18 -15.95 20.15
C SER A 399 -20.72 -16.26 19.86
N VAL A 400 -19.85 -15.27 19.88
CA VAL A 400 -18.41 -15.43 19.61
C VAL A 400 -17.61 -14.73 20.73
N ASP A 401 -16.64 -15.43 21.30
CA ASP A 401 -15.68 -14.83 22.21
C ASP A 401 -14.46 -14.35 21.42
N VAL A 402 -14.06 -13.09 21.63
CA VAL A 402 -12.88 -12.48 21.04
C VAL A 402 -11.92 -12.11 22.15
N THR A 403 -10.73 -12.71 22.11
CA THR A 403 -9.64 -12.42 23.05
C THR A 403 -8.53 -11.67 22.33
N TYR A 404 -8.02 -10.61 22.93
CA TYR A 404 -6.99 -9.78 22.37
C TYR A 404 -6.00 -9.29 23.42
N LEU A 405 -4.80 -8.89 22.97
CA LEU A 405 -3.74 -8.30 23.78
C LEU A 405 -3.68 -6.79 23.59
N THR A 406 -3.57 -6.05 24.69
CA THR A 406 -3.15 -4.64 24.70
C THR A 406 -1.90 -4.54 25.57
N GLY A 407 -0.74 -4.30 24.96
CA GLY A 407 0.53 -4.51 25.64
C GLY A 407 0.66 -5.99 26.10
N ASP A 408 0.91 -6.20 27.40
CA ASP A 408 1.02 -7.54 27.98
C ASP A 408 -0.29 -8.04 28.61
N LYS A 409 -1.34 -7.23 28.57
CA LYS A 409 -2.62 -7.55 29.21
C LYS A 409 -3.57 -8.24 28.24
N LEU A 410 -4.11 -9.38 28.67
CA LEU A 410 -5.13 -10.12 27.95
C LEU A 410 -6.52 -9.59 28.31
N HIS A 411 -7.34 -9.36 27.29
CA HIS A 411 -8.72 -8.92 27.36
C HIS A 411 -9.63 -9.88 26.62
N ARG A 412 -10.90 -9.99 27.04
CA ARG A 412 -11.89 -10.77 26.34
C ARG A 412 -13.22 -10.04 26.28
N VAL A 413 -13.83 -10.04 25.10
CA VAL A 413 -15.17 -9.52 24.85
C VAL A 413 -16.03 -10.59 24.20
N ARG A 414 -17.35 -10.45 24.28
CA ARG A 414 -18.32 -11.33 23.61
C ARG A 414 -19.07 -10.55 22.56
N ALA A 415 -19.23 -11.13 21.38
CA ALA A 415 -19.95 -10.58 20.25
C ALA A 415 -21.11 -11.46 19.80
N GLY A 416 -22.14 -10.84 19.24
CA GLY A 416 -23.17 -11.55 18.49
C GLY A 416 -22.57 -12.20 17.23
N GLN A 417 -21.69 -11.48 16.56
CA GLN A 417 -21.02 -11.88 15.31
C GLN A 417 -19.64 -11.24 15.20
N VAL A 418 -18.77 -11.83 14.34
CA VAL A 418 -17.40 -11.34 14.14
C VAL A 418 -17.04 -11.28 12.66
N VAL A 419 -16.38 -10.21 12.23
CA VAL A 419 -15.71 -10.10 10.94
C VAL A 419 -14.18 -10.12 11.17
N MET A 420 -13.50 -11.10 10.58
CA MET A 420 -12.05 -11.15 10.52
C MET A 420 -11.59 -10.34 9.29
N ALA A 421 -11.05 -9.16 9.53
CA ALA A 421 -10.59 -8.22 8.50
C ALA A 421 -9.06 -8.00 8.51
N GLY A 422 -8.35 -8.89 9.17
CA GLY A 422 -6.88 -8.95 9.18
C GLY A 422 -6.33 -9.84 8.06
N TYR A 423 -5.02 -10.05 8.03
CA TYR A 423 -4.36 -10.88 7.02
C TYR A 423 -4.87 -12.32 7.03
N ASN A 424 -5.28 -12.84 5.89
CA ASN A 424 -5.82 -14.19 5.74
C ASN A 424 -4.91 -15.25 6.37
N MET A 425 -3.61 -15.15 6.15
CA MET A 425 -2.62 -16.09 6.68
C MET A 425 -2.55 -16.15 8.21
N MET A 426 -3.06 -15.13 8.92
CA MET A 426 -3.08 -15.10 10.39
C MET A 426 -4.35 -15.71 10.98
N ILE A 427 -5.45 -15.72 10.25
CA ILE A 427 -6.76 -16.17 10.74
C ILE A 427 -6.72 -17.61 11.30
N PRO A 428 -6.04 -18.58 10.67
CA PRO A 428 -5.94 -19.95 11.20
C PRO A 428 -5.32 -20.06 12.61
N TYR A 429 -4.51 -19.08 13.00
CA TYR A 429 -3.92 -19.05 14.35
C TYR A 429 -4.87 -18.44 15.39
N LEU A 430 -5.89 -17.70 14.95
CA LEU A 430 -6.86 -17.03 15.80
C LEU A 430 -8.13 -17.86 16.01
N VAL A 431 -8.52 -18.67 15.01
CA VAL A 431 -9.79 -19.43 14.98
C VAL A 431 -9.47 -20.93 15.05
N PRO A 432 -9.40 -21.52 16.25
CA PRO A 432 -8.93 -22.90 16.44
C PRO A 432 -9.89 -23.97 15.88
N GLU A 433 -11.15 -23.65 15.67
CA GLU A 433 -12.18 -24.55 15.12
C GLU A 433 -12.23 -24.55 13.58
N MET A 434 -11.32 -23.81 12.92
CA MET A 434 -11.26 -23.72 11.47
C MET A 434 -10.94 -25.08 10.82
N PRO A 435 -11.65 -25.48 9.75
CA PRO A 435 -11.30 -26.67 8.98
C PRO A 435 -9.86 -26.58 8.41
N GLU A 436 -9.13 -27.70 8.44
CA GLU A 436 -7.75 -27.75 7.95
C GLU A 436 -7.62 -27.33 6.47
N THR A 437 -8.59 -27.71 5.64
CA THR A 437 -8.64 -27.33 4.21
C THR A 437 -8.76 -25.82 4.04
N GLN A 438 -9.59 -25.16 4.86
CA GLN A 438 -9.75 -23.71 4.84
C GLN A 438 -8.50 -23.02 5.40
N ALA A 439 -7.91 -23.56 6.46
CA ALA A 439 -6.67 -23.05 7.01
C ALA A 439 -5.51 -23.12 6.01
N ALA A 440 -5.44 -24.19 5.21
CA ALA A 440 -4.48 -24.30 4.12
C ALA A 440 -4.74 -23.26 3.03
N ALA A 441 -5.99 -23.12 2.57
CA ALA A 441 -6.38 -22.14 1.55
C ALA A 441 -6.06 -20.68 1.95
N LEU A 442 -6.32 -20.31 3.22
CA LEU A 442 -5.98 -18.97 3.73
C LEU A 442 -4.48 -18.66 3.72
N LYS A 443 -3.62 -19.68 3.84
CA LYS A 443 -2.15 -19.53 3.83
C LYS A 443 -1.57 -19.35 2.42
N GLU A 444 -2.34 -19.66 1.37
CA GLU A 444 -1.90 -19.48 -0.01
C GLU A 444 -1.84 -18.01 -0.42
N ASN A 445 -2.57 -17.11 0.22
CA ASN A 445 -2.40 -15.69 0.03
C ASN A 445 -1.14 -15.19 0.74
N VAL A 446 0.01 -15.35 0.10
CA VAL A 446 1.31 -14.89 0.59
C VAL A 446 1.52 -13.45 0.20
N LYS A 447 1.19 -12.52 1.09
CA LYS A 447 1.30 -11.07 0.84
C LYS A 447 2.71 -10.65 0.45
N SER A 448 2.80 -9.77 -0.54
CA SER A 448 4.07 -9.24 -1.04
C SER A 448 4.61 -8.13 -0.13
N PRO A 449 5.91 -8.13 0.19
CA PRO A 449 6.53 -7.07 0.98
C PRO A 449 6.68 -5.80 0.16
N LEU A 450 6.51 -4.64 0.82
CA LEU A 450 6.55 -3.34 0.18
C LEU A 450 7.01 -2.26 1.17
N VAL A 451 7.78 -1.29 0.70
CA VAL A 451 8.17 -0.12 1.49
C VAL A 451 7.80 1.15 0.71
N TYR A 452 6.94 1.96 1.30
CA TYR A 452 6.67 3.32 0.85
C TYR A 452 7.38 4.30 1.76
N SER A 453 8.43 4.95 1.27
CA SER A 453 9.13 5.98 2.02
C SER A 453 8.68 7.36 1.58
N LYS A 454 8.31 8.19 2.57
CA LYS A 454 8.07 9.62 2.37
C LYS A 454 9.27 10.40 2.88
N VAL A 455 9.86 11.18 1.99
CA VAL A 455 11.04 12.00 2.28
C VAL A 455 10.71 13.46 2.01
N VAL A 456 10.72 14.29 3.03
CA VAL A 456 10.54 15.74 2.83
C VAL A 456 11.90 16.36 2.57
N ILE A 457 12.02 17.02 1.42
CA ILE A 457 13.20 17.79 1.03
C ILE A 457 12.94 19.29 1.13
N ARG A 458 13.96 20.07 1.45
CA ARG A 458 13.88 21.51 1.70
C ARG A 458 13.46 22.32 0.47
N ASN A 459 13.87 21.88 -0.72
CA ASN A 459 13.52 22.44 -2.01
C ASN A 459 13.68 21.36 -3.09
N TRP A 460 13.05 21.54 -4.24
CA TRP A 460 13.10 20.60 -5.35
C TRP A 460 13.74 21.18 -6.63
N GLN A 461 14.59 22.22 -6.46
CA GLN A 461 15.41 22.80 -7.52
C GLN A 461 16.25 21.74 -8.30
N PRO A 462 16.81 20.70 -7.65
CA PRO A 462 17.52 19.64 -8.37
C PRO A 462 16.67 18.91 -9.41
N PHE A 463 15.38 18.66 -9.13
CA PHE A 463 14.45 18.06 -10.08
C PHE A 463 14.23 18.98 -11.29
N VAL A 464 14.00 20.27 -11.06
CA VAL A 464 13.82 21.26 -12.11
C VAL A 464 15.06 21.36 -12.99
N LYS A 465 16.26 21.41 -12.36
CA LYS A 465 17.54 21.49 -13.08
C LYS A 465 17.78 20.29 -13.99
N LEU A 466 17.34 19.09 -13.56
CA LEU A 466 17.47 17.87 -14.35
C LEU A 466 16.27 17.63 -15.29
N GLY A 467 15.22 18.44 -15.19
CA GLY A 467 14.02 18.33 -16.05
C GLY A 467 13.17 17.10 -15.76
N VAL A 468 13.12 16.65 -14.50
CA VAL A 468 12.39 15.42 -14.10
C VAL A 468 11.44 15.66 -12.94
N HIS A 469 10.31 14.94 -12.90
CA HIS A 469 9.41 14.88 -11.74
C HIS A 469 9.33 13.47 -11.14
N GLU A 470 9.63 12.45 -11.93
CA GLU A 470 9.62 11.04 -11.55
C GLU A 470 10.82 10.32 -12.16
N ILE A 471 11.42 9.41 -11.40
CA ILE A 471 12.63 8.70 -11.82
C ILE A 471 12.44 7.21 -11.54
N TYR A 472 12.58 6.41 -12.59
CA TYR A 472 12.73 4.97 -12.51
C TYR A 472 14.20 4.60 -12.29
N SER A 473 14.47 3.61 -11.44
CA SER A 473 15.80 3.07 -11.18
C SER A 473 15.83 1.58 -11.50
N PRO A 474 16.57 1.13 -12.52
CA PRO A 474 16.61 -0.29 -12.93
C PRO A 474 17.16 -1.25 -11.88
N ALA A 475 18.08 -0.77 -11.02
CA ALA A 475 18.84 -1.64 -10.11
C ALA A 475 19.14 -1.02 -8.73
N ALA A 476 18.86 0.27 -8.51
CA ALA A 476 18.99 0.88 -7.20
C ALA A 476 17.87 0.38 -6.26
N PRO A 477 18.04 0.44 -4.92
CA PRO A 477 17.08 -0.10 -3.97
C PRO A 477 15.65 0.41 -4.16
N TYR A 478 15.48 1.72 -4.29
CA TYR A 478 14.19 2.32 -4.58
C TYR A 478 13.99 2.40 -6.10
N SER A 479 13.10 1.56 -6.62
CA SER A 479 12.79 1.48 -8.05
C SER A 479 12.12 2.73 -8.61
N ARG A 480 11.41 3.48 -7.75
CA ARG A 480 10.68 4.70 -8.11
C ARG A 480 10.98 5.80 -7.10
N VAL A 481 11.30 6.99 -7.60
CA VAL A 481 11.43 8.23 -6.82
C VAL A 481 10.66 9.32 -7.54
N LYS A 482 9.68 9.92 -6.87
CA LYS A 482 8.73 10.84 -7.48
C LYS A 482 8.50 12.05 -6.57
N LEU A 483 8.37 13.24 -7.14
CA LEU A 483 7.72 14.37 -6.47
C LEU A 483 6.27 14.00 -6.16
N ASP A 484 5.76 14.41 -5.00
CA ASP A 484 4.41 14.03 -4.59
C ASP A 484 3.34 14.54 -5.57
N TYR A 485 2.16 13.94 -5.55
CA TYR A 485 1.07 14.26 -6.47
C TYR A 485 0.55 15.69 -6.27
N PRO A 486 0.27 16.43 -7.37
CA PRO A 486 -0.17 17.82 -7.32
C PRO A 486 -1.68 17.93 -7.01
N VAL A 487 -2.10 17.48 -5.83
CA VAL A 487 -3.48 17.52 -5.36
C VAL A 487 -3.73 18.79 -4.56
N ASN A 488 -4.81 19.53 -4.89
CA ASN A 488 -5.26 20.71 -4.17
C ASN A 488 -6.70 20.47 -3.69
N MET A 489 -6.89 20.08 -2.43
CA MET A 489 -8.17 19.65 -1.91
C MET A 489 -8.39 20.14 -0.48
N GLY A 490 -9.59 20.60 -0.15
CA GLY A 490 -9.98 20.88 1.23
C GLY A 490 -9.11 21.92 1.95
N GLY A 491 -8.58 22.89 1.22
CA GLY A 491 -7.66 23.91 1.74
C GLY A 491 -6.19 23.51 1.73
N TYR A 492 -5.86 22.22 1.50
CA TYR A 492 -4.49 21.80 1.24
C TYR A 492 -4.05 22.25 -0.15
N GLN A 493 -2.85 22.80 -0.23
CA GLN A 493 -2.24 23.26 -1.48
C GLN A 493 -0.91 22.54 -1.68
N HIS A 494 -0.79 21.83 -2.80
CA HIS A 494 0.47 21.21 -3.21
C HIS A 494 1.57 22.28 -3.37
N PRO A 495 2.82 22.04 -2.92
CA PRO A 495 3.93 22.97 -3.08
C PRO A 495 4.24 23.23 -4.56
N ARG A 496 4.10 24.50 -5.01
CA ARG A 496 4.27 24.88 -6.43
C ARG A 496 5.58 25.61 -6.73
N ASP A 497 6.25 26.14 -5.70
CA ASP A 497 7.51 26.86 -5.84
C ASP A 497 8.69 25.90 -5.59
N PRO A 498 9.61 25.73 -6.57
CA PRO A 498 10.79 24.86 -6.41
C PRO A 498 11.70 25.21 -5.24
N ASN A 499 11.60 26.40 -4.67
CA ASN A 499 12.35 26.82 -3.47
C ASN A 499 11.69 26.38 -2.17
N GLN A 500 10.48 25.81 -2.21
CA GLN A 500 9.74 25.38 -1.03
C GLN A 500 9.95 23.88 -0.74
N PRO A 501 9.75 23.47 0.52
CA PRO A 501 9.74 22.06 0.88
C PRO A 501 8.65 21.29 0.14
N ILE A 502 8.96 20.04 -0.24
CA ILE A 502 8.04 19.11 -0.88
C ILE A 502 8.28 17.69 -0.36
N GLY A 503 7.24 16.85 -0.40
CA GLY A 503 7.35 15.42 -0.19
C GLY A 503 7.83 14.67 -1.43
N LEU A 504 8.70 13.67 -1.23
CA LEU A 504 9.03 12.66 -2.22
C LEU A 504 8.32 11.36 -1.85
N HIS A 505 7.83 10.67 -2.87
CA HIS A 505 7.39 9.29 -2.77
C HIS A 505 8.48 8.37 -3.33
N MET A 506 8.89 7.37 -2.53
CA MET A 506 9.92 6.40 -2.91
C MET A 506 9.43 4.99 -2.65
N VAL A 507 9.52 4.12 -3.66
CA VAL A 507 9.04 2.73 -3.61
C VAL A 507 10.20 1.75 -3.62
N TYR A 508 10.21 0.84 -2.65
CA TYR A 508 11.13 -0.28 -2.59
C TYR A 508 10.37 -1.60 -2.41
N VAL A 509 10.56 -2.51 -3.35
CA VAL A 509 10.03 -3.88 -3.29
C VAL A 509 11.22 -4.85 -3.19
N PRO A 510 11.37 -5.58 -2.08
CA PRO A 510 12.50 -6.48 -1.88
C PRO A 510 12.31 -7.78 -2.67
N THR A 511 12.62 -7.74 -3.95
CA THR A 511 12.62 -8.90 -4.86
C THR A 511 13.98 -9.61 -4.84
N LEU A 512 14.05 -10.79 -5.47
CA LEU A 512 15.24 -11.61 -5.59
C LEU A 512 15.51 -11.94 -7.07
N PRO A 513 15.99 -10.96 -7.85
CA PRO A 513 16.23 -11.12 -9.29
C PRO A 513 17.14 -12.30 -9.62
N GLY A 514 16.77 -13.08 -10.64
CA GLY A 514 17.55 -14.21 -11.13
C GLY A 514 17.60 -15.44 -10.20
N SER A 515 16.79 -15.45 -9.15
CA SER A 515 16.75 -16.57 -8.20
C SER A 515 15.99 -17.80 -8.70
N GLY A 516 15.14 -17.66 -9.72
CA GLY A 516 14.22 -18.70 -10.20
C GLY A 516 13.09 -19.04 -9.19
N LEU A 517 12.92 -18.24 -8.14
CA LEU A 517 11.91 -18.46 -7.13
C LEU A 517 10.56 -17.88 -7.57
N SER A 518 9.47 -18.56 -7.19
CA SER A 518 8.11 -18.07 -7.38
C SER A 518 7.85 -16.75 -6.61
N PRO A 519 6.84 -15.95 -6.99
CA PRO A 519 6.46 -14.74 -6.27
C PRO A 519 6.20 -14.97 -4.77
N ARG A 520 5.54 -16.09 -4.42
CA ARG A 520 5.31 -16.47 -3.01
C ARG A 520 6.61 -16.70 -2.25
N GLU A 521 7.58 -17.40 -2.85
CA GLU A 521 8.88 -17.66 -2.22
C GLU A 521 9.72 -16.39 -2.10
N GLN A 522 9.76 -15.56 -3.14
CA GLN A 522 10.41 -14.25 -3.09
C GLN A 522 9.78 -13.38 -2.00
N SER A 523 8.45 -13.35 -1.90
CA SER A 523 7.73 -12.60 -0.86
C SER A 523 8.06 -13.09 0.55
N ARG A 524 8.13 -14.41 0.79
CA ARG A 524 8.54 -14.97 2.10
C ARG A 524 9.95 -14.53 2.49
N LYS A 525 10.89 -14.53 1.55
CA LYS A 525 12.28 -14.08 1.79
C LYS A 525 12.36 -12.56 1.95
N GLY A 526 11.66 -11.80 1.10
CA GLY A 526 11.59 -10.35 1.18
C GLY A 526 10.99 -9.86 2.50
N ARG A 527 9.95 -10.52 3.02
CA ARG A 527 9.38 -10.24 4.34
C ARG A 527 10.39 -10.42 5.46
N ALA A 528 11.16 -11.53 5.42
CA ALA A 528 12.18 -11.80 6.41
C ALA A 528 13.31 -10.75 6.36
N LEU A 529 13.72 -10.36 5.16
CA LEU A 529 14.69 -9.28 4.95
C LEU A 529 14.19 -7.96 5.53
N LEU A 530 12.97 -7.54 5.20
CA LEU A 530 12.40 -6.29 5.71
C LEU A 530 12.28 -6.26 7.23
N LEU A 531 11.85 -7.37 7.84
CA LEU A 531 11.74 -7.46 9.29
C LEU A 531 13.08 -7.25 9.98
N GLY A 532 14.16 -7.82 9.40
CA GLY A 532 15.53 -7.68 9.92
C GLY A 532 16.21 -6.36 9.56
N THR A 533 15.59 -5.51 8.75
CA THR A 533 16.19 -4.24 8.29
C THR A 533 15.74 -3.09 9.21
N PRO A 534 16.63 -2.51 10.02
CA PRO A 534 16.29 -1.37 10.88
C PRO A 534 16.19 -0.07 10.09
N PHE A 535 15.63 0.96 10.73
CA PHE A 535 15.42 2.28 10.11
C PHE A 535 16.70 2.89 9.53
N GLU A 536 17.80 2.78 10.25
CA GLU A 536 19.09 3.36 9.87
C GLU A 536 19.61 2.82 8.52
N VAL A 537 19.29 1.57 8.20
CA VAL A 537 19.66 0.98 6.90
C VAL A 537 18.78 1.56 5.78
N HIS A 538 17.48 1.70 6.02
CA HIS A 538 16.59 2.38 5.06
C HIS A 538 16.99 3.85 4.87
N GLU A 539 17.26 4.57 5.95
CA GLU A 539 17.72 5.96 5.91
C GLU A 539 19.00 6.09 5.07
N LYS A 540 19.97 5.19 5.30
CA LYS A 540 21.22 5.16 4.53
C LYS A 540 20.95 4.95 3.04
N MET A 541 20.14 3.96 2.68
CA MET A 541 19.78 3.70 1.27
C MET A 541 19.12 4.91 0.62
N ILE A 542 18.18 5.57 1.31
CA ILE A 542 17.52 6.79 0.83
C ILE A 542 18.53 7.90 0.58
N ARG A 543 19.39 8.19 1.57
CA ARG A 543 20.38 9.26 1.48
C ARG A 543 21.40 9.03 0.38
N GLU A 544 21.93 7.81 0.26
CA GLU A 544 22.90 7.44 -0.76
C GLU A 544 22.28 7.51 -2.17
N GLN A 545 21.07 6.99 -2.36
CA GLN A 545 20.41 7.02 -3.66
C GLN A 545 20.06 8.45 -4.10
N LEU A 546 19.45 9.26 -3.23
CA LEU A 546 19.15 10.66 -3.54
C LEU A 546 20.41 11.49 -3.79
N GLN A 547 21.51 11.22 -3.06
CA GLN A 547 22.80 11.89 -3.30
C GLN A 547 23.38 11.50 -4.67
N GLY A 548 23.31 10.22 -5.06
CA GLY A 548 23.72 9.75 -6.38
C GLY A 548 22.92 10.40 -7.51
N MET A 549 21.60 10.49 -7.32
CA MET A 549 20.69 11.09 -8.31
C MET A 549 20.90 12.59 -8.49
N PHE A 550 21.05 13.34 -7.40
CA PHE A 550 20.87 14.78 -7.40
C PHE A 550 22.11 15.56 -6.95
N GLY A 551 23.20 14.88 -6.53
CA GLY A 551 24.39 15.53 -6.01
C GLY A 551 25.02 16.51 -7.01
N GLU A 552 25.15 16.15 -8.27
CA GLU A 552 25.66 17.03 -9.34
C GLU A 552 24.71 18.20 -9.66
N ALA A 553 23.42 18.05 -9.33
CA ALA A 553 22.43 19.12 -9.44
C ALA A 553 22.45 20.09 -8.23
N GLY A 554 23.30 19.84 -7.23
CA GLY A 554 23.49 20.69 -6.05
C GLY A 554 22.76 20.21 -4.80
N PHE A 555 22.18 19.01 -4.81
CA PHE A 555 21.55 18.39 -3.65
C PHE A 555 22.62 17.88 -2.66
N ASP A 556 22.38 18.10 -1.38
CA ASP A 556 23.18 17.56 -0.27
C ASP A 556 22.24 16.87 0.71
N HIS A 557 22.36 15.56 0.83
CA HIS A 557 21.45 14.73 1.64
C HIS A 557 21.46 15.08 3.14
N GLN A 558 22.52 15.69 3.66
CA GLN A 558 22.60 16.12 5.06
C GLN A 558 21.89 17.46 5.29
N ARG A 559 21.97 18.36 4.31
CA ARG A 559 21.35 19.69 4.36
C ARG A 559 19.89 19.67 3.94
N ASP A 560 19.56 18.94 2.88
CA ASP A 560 18.30 19.12 2.14
C ASP A 560 17.21 18.15 2.58
N ILE A 561 17.53 16.98 3.16
CA ILE A 561 16.51 16.09 3.73
C ILE A 561 16.07 16.61 5.09
N GLN A 562 14.77 16.92 5.22
CA GLN A 562 14.16 17.48 6.43
C GLN A 562 13.48 16.44 7.31
N ALA A 563 12.84 15.43 6.70
CA ALA A 563 12.18 14.35 7.41
C ALA A 563 12.16 13.07 6.56
N ILE A 564 12.14 11.91 7.21
CA ILE A 564 11.99 10.60 6.57
C ILE A 564 10.99 9.79 7.38
N THR A 565 9.99 9.25 6.68
CA THR A 565 9.11 8.21 7.20
C THR A 565 9.22 6.98 6.29
N VAL A 566 9.60 5.86 6.85
CA VAL A 566 9.68 4.57 6.16
C VAL A 566 8.48 3.73 6.57
N ASN A 567 7.47 3.68 5.70
CA ASN A 567 6.31 2.82 5.92
C ASN A 567 6.66 1.42 5.41
N ARG A 568 7.12 0.59 6.33
CA ARG A 568 7.56 -0.78 6.06
C ARG A 568 6.38 -1.72 6.18
N TRP A 569 6.03 -2.39 5.08
CA TRP A 569 4.97 -3.39 5.03
C TRP A 569 5.57 -4.75 4.66
N SER A 570 5.91 -5.54 5.67
CA SER A 570 6.34 -6.94 5.44
C SER A 570 5.20 -7.77 4.82
N HIS A 571 3.95 -7.38 5.03
CA HIS A 571 2.75 -7.93 4.46
C HIS A 571 1.99 -6.80 3.75
N GLY A 572 2.50 -6.36 2.61
CA GLY A 572 1.97 -5.24 1.82
C GLY A 572 0.79 -5.66 0.95
N TYR A 573 1.02 -5.88 -0.35
CA TYR A 573 -0.05 -6.28 -1.25
C TYR A 573 -0.65 -7.64 -0.89
N SER A 574 -1.96 -7.80 -1.05
CA SER A 574 -2.58 -9.10 -1.21
C SER A 574 -1.86 -9.84 -2.35
N TYR A 575 -1.66 -11.15 -2.20
CA TYR A 575 -1.27 -11.96 -3.34
C TYR A 575 -2.34 -11.84 -4.42
N PHE A 576 -1.95 -11.77 -5.66
CA PHE A 576 -2.81 -11.82 -6.82
C PHE A 576 -2.26 -12.85 -7.82
N LEU A 577 -3.10 -13.32 -8.71
CA LEU A 577 -2.76 -14.37 -9.66
C LEU A 577 -1.52 -13.99 -10.47
N ASN A 578 -0.58 -14.93 -10.59
CA ASN A 578 0.60 -14.78 -11.43
C ASN A 578 0.63 -15.88 -12.48
N GLY A 579 0.45 -15.51 -13.76
CA GLY A 579 0.27 -16.44 -14.86
C GLY A 579 1.42 -17.46 -15.07
N LEU A 580 2.64 -17.17 -14.56
CA LEU A 580 3.78 -18.12 -14.65
C LEU A 580 3.73 -19.25 -13.61
N PHE A 581 3.03 -19.04 -12.47
CA PHE A 581 3.17 -19.90 -11.29
C PHE A 581 1.84 -20.42 -10.75
N ASP A 582 0.72 -19.89 -11.21
CA ASP A 582 -0.62 -20.23 -10.70
C ASP A 582 -1.49 -20.80 -11.83
N ASP A 583 -2.36 -21.74 -11.46
CA ASP A 583 -3.51 -22.15 -12.28
C ASP A 583 -4.74 -21.35 -11.84
N GLU A 584 -5.43 -20.72 -12.78
CA GLU A 584 -6.56 -19.84 -12.51
C GLU A 584 -7.71 -20.57 -11.82
N LYS A 585 -8.05 -21.79 -12.25
CA LYS A 585 -9.14 -22.58 -11.67
C LYS A 585 -8.82 -23.07 -10.27
N GLU A 586 -7.55 -23.44 -10.03
CA GLU A 586 -7.08 -23.80 -8.70
C GLU A 586 -7.13 -22.58 -7.77
N ALA A 587 -6.70 -21.42 -8.25
CA ALA A 587 -6.76 -20.16 -7.50
C ALA A 587 -8.21 -19.77 -7.11
N GLU A 588 -9.17 -19.88 -8.04
CA GLU A 588 -10.59 -19.65 -7.75
C GLU A 588 -11.12 -20.57 -6.65
N GLN A 589 -10.76 -21.85 -6.67
CA GLN A 589 -11.16 -22.81 -5.63
C GLN A 589 -10.52 -22.47 -4.28
N ILE A 590 -9.25 -22.07 -4.26
CA ILE A 590 -8.55 -21.65 -3.05
C ILE A 590 -9.23 -20.41 -2.45
N ILE A 591 -9.49 -19.39 -3.27
CA ILE A 591 -10.18 -18.15 -2.87
C ILE A 591 -11.56 -18.48 -2.28
N HIS A 592 -12.34 -19.28 -2.99
CA HIS A 592 -13.67 -19.69 -2.52
C HIS A 592 -13.62 -20.44 -1.19
N THR A 593 -12.68 -21.39 -1.04
CA THR A 593 -12.52 -22.17 0.19
C THR A 593 -12.05 -21.29 1.35
N ALA A 594 -11.10 -20.39 1.10
CA ALA A 594 -10.48 -19.53 2.11
C ALA A 594 -11.50 -18.62 2.81
N ARG A 595 -12.46 -18.06 2.07
CA ARG A 595 -13.38 -17.03 2.57
C ARG A 595 -14.71 -17.56 3.15
N GLN A 596 -14.86 -18.89 3.30
CA GLN A 596 -16.09 -19.47 3.84
C GLN A 596 -16.33 -19.05 5.30
N PRO A 597 -17.57 -18.82 5.71
CA PRO A 597 -17.91 -18.52 7.10
C PRO A 597 -17.61 -19.71 8.04
N ILE A 598 -17.30 -19.41 9.30
CA ILE A 598 -17.09 -20.39 10.37
C ILE A 598 -18.07 -20.07 11.50
N GLY A 599 -19.24 -20.67 11.49
CA GLY A 599 -20.32 -20.31 12.42
C GLY A 599 -20.67 -18.82 12.30
N ARG A 600 -20.50 -18.04 13.37
CA ARG A 600 -20.79 -16.60 13.40
C ARG A 600 -19.54 -15.72 13.12
N ILE A 601 -18.54 -16.29 12.46
CA ILE A 601 -17.31 -15.64 12.08
C ILE A 601 -17.24 -15.60 10.56
N THR A 602 -17.10 -14.43 9.95
CA THR A 602 -16.85 -14.26 8.51
C THR A 602 -15.49 -13.62 8.27
N ILE A 603 -14.98 -13.76 7.06
CA ILE A 603 -13.67 -13.31 6.66
C ILE A 603 -13.84 -12.24 5.59
N ALA A 604 -13.23 -11.07 5.80
CA ALA A 604 -13.22 -9.95 4.86
C ALA A 604 -11.80 -9.67 4.37
N ASN A 605 -11.55 -8.50 3.89
CA ASN A 605 -10.34 -7.91 3.31
C ASN A 605 -9.99 -8.35 1.87
N SER A 606 -9.07 -7.62 1.25
CA SER A 606 -8.63 -7.82 -0.13
C SER A 606 -7.93 -9.17 -0.36
N ASP A 607 -7.33 -9.78 0.68
CA ASP A 607 -6.74 -11.12 0.59
C ASP A 607 -7.80 -12.18 0.24
N SER A 608 -9.07 -11.95 0.59
CA SER A 608 -10.19 -12.87 0.33
C SER A 608 -10.63 -12.88 -1.13
N ASP A 609 -10.04 -12.03 -1.95
CA ASP A 609 -10.29 -11.91 -3.39
C ASP A 609 -9.00 -11.97 -4.21
N TRP A 610 -7.88 -12.18 -3.57
CA TRP A 610 -6.55 -12.11 -4.16
C TRP A 610 -6.35 -10.83 -5.00
N SER A 611 -6.85 -9.71 -4.51
CA SER A 611 -6.82 -8.42 -5.20
C SER A 611 -6.28 -7.34 -4.27
N PRO A 612 -5.18 -6.64 -4.62
CA PRO A 612 -4.53 -5.66 -3.72
C PRO A 612 -5.22 -4.29 -3.67
N TYR A 613 -6.46 -4.17 -4.14
CA TYR A 613 -7.13 -2.87 -4.33
C TYR A 613 -8.12 -2.52 -3.22
N ALA A 614 -8.36 -1.21 -3.05
CA ALA A 614 -9.28 -0.69 -2.04
C ALA A 614 -10.76 -1.05 -2.32
N ASN A 615 -11.18 -1.06 -3.59
CA ASN A 615 -12.53 -1.48 -4.00
C ASN A 615 -12.79 -2.95 -3.64
N SER A 616 -11.85 -3.85 -3.92
CA SER A 616 -11.96 -5.26 -3.52
C SER A 616 -12.07 -5.40 -1.99
N ALA A 617 -11.28 -4.64 -1.21
CA ALA A 617 -11.40 -4.63 0.24
C ALA A 617 -12.81 -4.22 0.72
N VAL A 618 -13.45 -3.28 0.03
CA VAL A 618 -14.83 -2.83 0.31
C VAL A 618 -15.84 -3.91 -0.08
N ASP A 619 -15.70 -4.52 -1.26
CA ASP A 619 -16.60 -5.55 -1.76
C ASP A 619 -16.56 -6.80 -0.88
N GLN A 620 -15.39 -7.22 -0.43
CA GLN A 620 -15.25 -8.34 0.50
C GLN A 620 -15.84 -8.02 1.89
N ALA A 621 -15.78 -6.78 2.34
CA ALA A 621 -16.49 -6.36 3.55
C ALA A 621 -18.01 -6.47 3.41
N TRP A 622 -18.57 -6.04 2.26
CA TRP A 622 -19.98 -6.18 1.96
C TRP A 622 -20.44 -7.64 1.91
N ARG A 623 -19.68 -8.50 1.23
CA ARG A 623 -19.95 -9.95 1.19
C ARG A 623 -20.00 -10.54 2.60
N ALA A 624 -18.97 -10.29 3.41
CA ALA A 624 -18.86 -10.83 4.77
C ALA A 624 -20.01 -10.38 5.69
N VAL A 625 -20.41 -9.11 5.59
CA VAL A 625 -21.54 -8.57 6.37
C VAL A 625 -22.89 -9.16 5.91
N ASN A 626 -23.09 -9.39 4.61
CA ASN A 626 -24.31 -10.02 4.11
C ASN A 626 -24.41 -11.49 4.53
N GLU A 627 -23.31 -12.24 4.56
CA GLU A 627 -23.26 -13.61 5.08
C GLU A 627 -23.73 -13.64 6.54
N LEU A 628 -23.22 -12.76 7.39
CA LEU A 628 -23.66 -12.64 8.79
C LEU A 628 -25.16 -12.26 8.92
N THR A 629 -25.63 -11.36 8.05
CA THR A 629 -27.03 -10.92 8.05
C THR A 629 -27.98 -12.04 7.65
N ALA A 630 -27.59 -12.89 6.69
CA ALA A 630 -28.37 -14.05 6.27
C ALA A 630 -28.50 -15.07 7.41
N MET A 631 -27.43 -15.36 8.15
CA MET A 631 -27.45 -16.28 9.31
C MET A 631 -28.41 -15.84 10.41
N ASN A 632 -28.58 -14.52 10.62
CA ASN A 632 -29.54 -14.01 11.60
C ASN A 632 -30.99 -14.28 11.21
N LYS A 633 -31.32 -14.29 9.91
CA LYS A 633 -32.68 -14.57 9.41
C LYS A 633 -33.05 -16.03 9.54
N GLU A 634 -32.09 -16.94 9.43
CA GLU A 634 -32.32 -18.39 9.57
C GLU A 634 -32.43 -18.82 11.04
N SER A 635 -32.02 -17.97 11.97
CA SER A 635 -32.05 -18.24 13.42
C SER A 635 -33.33 -17.75 14.10
N VAL A 636 -34.25 -17.09 13.39
CA VAL A 636 -35.54 -16.58 13.82
C VAL A 636 -36.65 -17.47 13.26
#